data_6b09e2ea24052858a83d53f4ea19a943
#
_entry.id   6b09e2ea24052858a83d53f4ea19a943
#
_cell.length_a   1.000
_cell.length_b   1.000
_cell.length_c   1.000
_cell.angle_alpha   90.00
_cell.angle_beta   90.00
_cell.angle_gamma   90.00
#
_symmetry.space_group_name_H-M   'P 1'
#
loop_
_entity.id
_entity.type
_entity.pdbx_description
1 polymer ?
#
loop_
_entity_poly.entity_id
_entity_poly.type
_entity_poly.pdbx_seq_one_letter_code
_entity_poly.pdbx_strand_id
1 'polypeptide(L)'
;MSDPSPGSPQPGLPHSFPALTLRGRTLLPIVQGGMGIGVSAHRLAGSVAREGALGTIASIDLRHAHPDLVERSAGLNDEAGLNALNLIALDREVRAAKALSGGRGMIAVNVMRAVKAYADYVRQACESGADAIVMGAGLPLELPELTREHDVALIPILSDSRGVAVLLRKWQRKNRLPDAIVIEHPAYAGGHLGAADVDSLHDGRFEFKRVIEDTLALLQQMGLAREAIPLIVAGGINSRDAVRTCLEYGAAGVQIGTPFAVCSEGDAHPNFKRVLAEATPQDIVTFISVTGLPARAVKTPWLEKYLRSEPGARAKCGQAAACATGLNCLSVCGLRDGIAGFGKFCIDRQLAAALRGDLAQGL
;
A
#
# COMPACT_ATOMS: atom_id res chain seq x y z
N MET A 1 11.23 36.76 -25.53
CA MET A 1 11.36 35.41 -24.98
C MET A 1 9.97 34.79 -25.01
N SER A 2 9.75 33.91 -25.97
CA SER A 2 8.44 33.32 -26.30
C SER A 2 8.15 32.16 -25.37
N ASP A 3 6.95 32.19 -24.81
CA ASP A 3 6.35 31.17 -23.94
C ASP A 3 6.28 29.80 -24.66
N PRO A 4 6.70 28.68 -24.06
CA PRO A 4 6.57 27.39 -24.70
C PRO A 4 5.10 26.92 -24.63
N SER A 5 4.51 26.70 -25.81
CA SER A 5 3.18 26.15 -26.01
C SER A 5 2.97 24.82 -25.27
N PRO A 6 1.79 24.57 -24.68
CA PRO A 6 1.44 23.27 -24.11
C PRO A 6 1.14 22.29 -25.24
N GLY A 7 1.91 21.22 -25.37
CA GLY A 7 1.56 20.11 -26.25
C GLY A 7 2.68 19.49 -27.08
N SER A 8 3.88 19.32 -26.53
CA SER A 8 4.84 18.42 -27.18
C SER A 8 4.46 16.97 -26.87
N PRO A 9 4.26 16.08 -27.90
CA PRO A 9 4.03 14.67 -27.64
C PRO A 9 5.24 14.06 -26.92
N GLN A 10 5.00 13.36 -25.84
CA GLN A 10 6.04 12.61 -25.14
C GLN A 10 6.67 11.58 -26.09
N PRO A 11 7.98 11.32 -26.01
CA PRO A 11 8.61 10.27 -26.82
C PRO A 11 7.90 8.95 -26.51
N GLY A 12 7.17 8.42 -27.51
CA GLY A 12 6.41 7.20 -27.40
C GLY A 12 7.32 6.05 -27.00
N LEU A 13 6.97 5.37 -25.91
CA LEU A 13 7.58 4.08 -25.58
C LEU A 13 7.39 3.14 -26.79
N PRO A 14 8.43 2.49 -27.29
CA PRO A 14 8.29 1.52 -28.35
C PRO A 14 7.39 0.37 -27.87
N HIS A 15 6.23 0.19 -28.51
CA HIS A 15 5.15 -0.74 -28.16
C HIS A 15 4.41 -0.36 -26.86
N SER A 16 3.66 0.73 -26.92
CA SER A 16 2.93 1.31 -25.79
C SER A 16 1.80 0.40 -25.31
N PHE A 17 1.83 0.07 -24.02
CA PHE A 17 0.63 -0.35 -23.32
C PHE A 17 -0.43 0.77 -23.35
N PRO A 18 -1.73 0.44 -23.31
CA PRO A 18 -2.78 1.44 -23.21
C PRO A 18 -2.57 2.31 -21.97
N ALA A 19 -2.82 3.60 -22.09
CA ALA A 19 -2.69 4.52 -20.96
C ALA A 19 -3.75 4.26 -19.90
N LEU A 20 -3.37 4.49 -18.63
CA LEU A 20 -4.32 4.55 -17.51
C LEU A 20 -4.91 5.96 -17.43
N THR A 21 -6.23 6.09 -17.60
CA THR A 21 -6.91 7.36 -17.38
C THR A 21 -7.49 7.40 -15.96
N LEU A 22 -7.09 8.40 -15.18
CA LEU A 22 -7.56 8.62 -13.81
C LEU A 22 -7.93 10.08 -13.61
N ARG A 23 -9.21 10.37 -13.35
CA ARG A 23 -9.76 11.74 -13.20
C ARG A 23 -9.31 12.68 -14.32
N GLY A 24 -9.40 12.24 -15.57
CA GLY A 24 -9.02 13.03 -16.74
C GLY A 24 -7.52 13.17 -16.98
N ARG A 25 -6.67 12.61 -16.13
CA ARG A 25 -5.21 12.55 -16.34
C ARG A 25 -4.82 11.26 -17.04
N THR A 26 -3.97 11.38 -18.04
CA THR A 26 -3.41 10.26 -18.78
C THR A 26 -2.06 9.87 -18.16
N LEU A 27 -1.97 8.64 -17.68
CA LEU A 27 -0.82 8.10 -16.97
C LEU A 27 -0.27 6.84 -17.68
N LEU A 28 0.98 6.50 -17.41
CA LEU A 28 1.45 5.15 -17.68
C LEU A 28 0.59 4.15 -16.90
N PRO A 29 0.30 2.94 -17.43
CA PRO A 29 -0.53 1.95 -16.76
C PRO A 29 0.21 1.24 -15.61
N ILE A 30 1.03 1.98 -14.88
CA ILE A 30 1.87 1.52 -13.79
C ILE A 30 1.62 2.38 -12.55
N VAL A 31 1.34 1.70 -11.45
CA VAL A 31 1.22 2.28 -10.13
C VAL A 31 2.33 1.72 -9.26
N GLN A 32 3.09 2.56 -8.61
CA GLN A 32 4.00 2.10 -7.57
C GLN A 32 3.22 1.96 -6.26
N GLY A 33 3.19 0.75 -5.72
CA GLY A 33 2.45 0.43 -4.50
C GLY A 33 3.05 1.05 -3.24
N GLY A 34 2.21 1.44 -2.28
CA GLY A 34 2.65 1.95 -0.99
C GLY A 34 3.36 0.87 -0.17
N MET A 35 4.57 1.14 0.32
CA MET A 35 5.39 0.21 1.09
C MET A 35 5.91 0.92 2.35
N GLY A 36 5.38 0.53 3.51
CA GLY A 36 5.78 1.06 4.83
C GLY A 36 6.86 0.17 5.48
N ILE A 37 7.63 0.69 6.41
CA ILE A 37 7.75 2.08 6.84
C ILE A 37 8.87 2.72 6.03
N GLY A 38 8.61 3.88 5.39
CA GLY A 38 9.64 4.65 4.71
C GLY A 38 10.31 3.96 3.50
N VAL A 39 9.80 2.80 3.02
CA VAL A 39 10.29 2.14 1.81
C VAL A 39 9.82 2.91 0.57
N SER A 40 8.57 3.38 0.58
CA SER A 40 8.07 4.34 -0.38
C SER A 40 7.73 5.66 0.30
N ALA A 41 8.62 6.62 0.18
CA ALA A 41 8.49 8.00 0.64
C ALA A 41 8.59 8.94 -0.58
N HIS A 42 9.01 10.20 -0.38
CA HIS A 42 8.95 11.21 -1.44
C HIS A 42 9.87 10.92 -2.64
N ARG A 43 11.06 10.33 -2.41
CA ARG A 43 12.00 10.10 -3.51
C ARG A 43 11.46 9.10 -4.51
N LEU A 44 10.99 7.94 -4.03
CA LEU A 44 10.41 6.92 -4.88
C LEU A 44 9.13 7.41 -5.55
N ALA A 45 8.16 7.86 -4.75
CA ALA A 45 6.87 8.30 -5.28
C ALA A 45 7.01 9.47 -6.27
N GLY A 46 7.83 10.47 -5.94
CA GLY A 46 8.09 11.62 -6.80
C GLY A 46 8.81 11.24 -8.09
N SER A 47 9.78 10.32 -8.04
CA SER A 47 10.48 9.84 -9.23
C SER A 47 9.56 9.06 -10.18
N VAL A 48 8.71 8.19 -9.63
CA VAL A 48 7.70 7.46 -10.42
C VAL A 48 6.71 8.44 -11.07
N ALA A 49 6.23 9.41 -10.33
CA ALA A 49 5.32 10.43 -10.85
C ALA A 49 6.00 11.31 -11.92
N ARG A 50 7.27 11.64 -11.77
CA ARG A 50 8.06 12.38 -12.77
C ARG A 50 8.11 11.65 -14.11
N GLU A 51 8.07 10.32 -14.11
CA GLU A 51 8.00 9.51 -15.33
C GLU A 51 6.57 9.40 -15.92
N GLY A 52 5.58 10.05 -15.32
CA GLY A 52 4.19 10.07 -15.81
C GLY A 52 3.33 8.91 -15.31
N ALA A 53 3.74 8.26 -14.23
CA ALA A 53 2.99 7.19 -13.57
C ALA A 53 2.37 7.66 -12.25
N LEU A 54 1.74 6.77 -11.48
CA LEU A 54 1.25 7.06 -10.15
C LEU A 54 2.23 6.54 -9.09
N GLY A 55 2.87 7.47 -8.38
CA GLY A 55 3.75 7.17 -7.25
C GLY A 55 2.99 7.25 -5.93
N THR A 56 3.25 6.30 -5.02
CA THR A 56 2.48 6.17 -3.78
C THR A 56 3.37 6.23 -2.54
N ILE A 57 3.07 7.15 -1.64
CA ILE A 57 3.69 7.27 -0.32
C ILE A 57 2.92 6.38 0.67
N ALA A 58 3.63 5.56 1.46
CA ALA A 58 3.02 4.84 2.58
C ALA A 58 2.98 5.74 3.82
N SER A 59 1.78 6.01 4.34
CA SER A 59 1.58 6.99 5.43
C SER A 59 2.03 6.52 6.81
N ILE A 60 2.26 5.22 7.00
CA ILE A 60 2.49 4.66 8.34
C ILE A 60 3.84 5.09 8.91
N ASP A 61 3.82 5.66 10.10
CA ASP A 61 4.97 5.99 10.97
C ASP A 61 6.16 6.67 10.26
N LEU A 62 5.85 7.55 9.32
CA LEU A 62 6.84 8.29 8.50
C LEU A 62 7.81 9.16 9.32
N ARG A 63 7.49 9.49 10.58
CA ARG A 63 8.41 10.21 11.48
C ARG A 63 9.77 9.52 11.57
N HIS A 64 9.83 8.18 11.41
CA HIS A 64 11.07 7.41 11.44
C HIS A 64 12.03 7.74 10.28
N ALA A 65 11.54 8.32 9.19
CA ALA A 65 12.36 8.79 8.07
C ALA A 65 12.97 10.20 8.32
N HIS A 66 12.56 10.88 9.40
CA HIS A 66 12.97 12.24 9.72
C HIS A 66 13.73 12.31 11.05
N PRO A 67 15.07 12.49 11.07
CA PRO A 67 15.87 12.48 12.31
C PRO A 67 15.37 13.45 13.38
N ASP A 68 14.96 14.66 13.00
CA ASP A 68 14.40 15.66 13.91
C ASP A 68 13.09 15.22 14.57
N LEU A 69 12.24 14.46 13.85
CA LEU A 69 11.00 13.94 14.40
C LEU A 69 11.25 12.70 15.25
N VAL A 70 12.25 11.89 14.92
CA VAL A 70 12.70 10.79 15.78
C VAL A 70 13.18 11.33 17.11
N GLU A 71 14.04 12.37 17.11
CA GLU A 71 14.52 13.04 18.34
C GLU A 71 13.35 13.60 19.16
N ARG A 72 12.42 14.32 18.52
CA ARG A 72 11.22 14.87 19.18
C ARG A 72 10.28 13.78 19.72
N SER A 73 10.31 12.59 19.16
CA SER A 73 9.51 11.45 19.65
C SER A 73 10.15 10.73 20.85
N ALA A 74 11.42 11.02 21.14
CA ALA A 74 12.13 10.41 22.26
C ALA A 74 11.45 10.79 23.60
N GLY A 75 11.02 9.78 24.33
CA GLY A 75 10.31 9.97 25.60
C GLY A 75 8.80 10.23 25.48
N LEU A 76 8.24 10.39 24.28
CA LEU A 76 6.79 10.42 24.11
C LEU A 76 6.21 9.02 24.27
N ASN A 77 5.25 8.90 25.18
CA ASN A 77 4.51 7.66 25.46
C ASN A 77 3.02 7.80 25.14
N ASP A 78 2.60 8.93 24.61
CA ASP A 78 1.21 9.18 24.24
C ASP A 78 0.98 9.04 22.73
N GLU A 79 -0.16 8.48 22.40
CA GLU A 79 -0.57 8.21 21.03
C GLU A 79 -0.78 9.50 20.24
N ALA A 80 -1.30 10.55 20.85
CA ALA A 80 -1.63 11.79 20.17
C ALA A 80 -0.34 12.55 19.75
N GLY A 81 0.66 12.61 20.64
CA GLY A 81 1.95 13.23 20.34
C GLY A 81 2.70 12.53 19.20
N LEU A 82 2.75 11.18 19.23
CA LEU A 82 3.36 10.40 18.14
C LEU A 82 2.59 10.59 16.82
N ASN A 83 1.27 10.64 16.87
CA ASN A 83 0.47 10.88 15.68
C ASN A 83 0.73 12.28 15.09
N ALA A 84 0.80 13.30 15.92
CA ALA A 84 1.11 14.66 15.45
C ALA A 84 2.44 14.73 14.70
N LEU A 85 3.47 14.00 15.17
CA LEU A 85 4.75 13.93 14.47
C LEU A 85 4.65 13.18 13.14
N ASN A 86 3.85 12.11 13.07
CA ASN A 86 3.61 11.40 11.83
C ASN A 86 2.86 12.26 10.79
N LEU A 87 1.90 13.10 11.21
CA LEU A 87 1.22 14.02 10.31
C LEU A 87 2.16 15.09 9.75
N ILE A 88 3.08 15.61 10.58
CA ILE A 88 4.15 16.52 10.11
C ILE A 88 5.04 15.82 9.07
N ALA A 89 5.43 14.57 9.33
CA ALA A 89 6.22 13.79 8.38
C ALA A 89 5.47 13.58 7.06
N LEU A 90 4.20 13.21 7.14
CA LEU A 90 3.36 12.98 5.96
C LEU A 90 3.23 14.26 5.10
N ASP A 91 3.02 15.42 5.72
CA ASP A 91 2.99 16.71 5.01
C ASP A 91 4.29 16.96 4.25
N ARG A 92 5.43 16.78 4.93
CA ARG A 92 6.77 16.96 4.31
C ARG A 92 6.96 16.03 3.11
N GLU A 93 6.61 14.76 3.27
CA GLU A 93 6.78 13.74 2.23
C GLU A 93 5.89 14.00 1.01
N VAL A 94 4.63 14.36 1.21
CA VAL A 94 3.71 14.67 0.10
C VAL A 94 4.20 15.90 -0.67
N ARG A 95 4.55 16.99 0.04
CA ARG A 95 5.04 18.22 -0.63
C ARG A 95 6.35 17.99 -1.37
N ALA A 96 7.28 17.24 -0.79
CA ALA A 96 8.54 16.90 -1.44
C ALA A 96 8.33 16.03 -2.70
N ALA A 97 7.45 15.02 -2.63
CA ALA A 97 7.10 14.19 -3.78
C ALA A 97 6.42 15.00 -4.91
N LYS A 98 5.51 15.90 -4.55
CA LYS A 98 4.85 16.82 -5.51
C LYS A 98 5.88 17.72 -6.21
N ALA A 99 6.82 18.28 -5.46
CA ALA A 99 7.90 19.10 -6.03
C ALA A 99 8.77 18.27 -7.00
N LEU A 100 9.16 17.05 -6.60
CA LEU A 100 10.00 16.16 -7.41
C LEU A 100 9.29 15.67 -8.68
N SER A 101 7.98 15.45 -8.61
CA SER A 101 7.18 14.98 -9.76
C SER A 101 7.11 15.98 -10.91
N GLY A 102 7.30 17.27 -10.63
CA GLY A 102 7.12 18.34 -11.61
C GLY A 102 5.73 18.39 -12.25
N GLY A 103 4.71 17.81 -11.59
CA GLY A 103 3.32 17.79 -12.05
C GLY A 103 3.00 16.82 -13.19
N ARG A 104 3.94 15.96 -13.58
CA ARG A 104 3.77 15.06 -14.76
C ARG A 104 2.88 13.86 -14.47
N GLY A 105 3.12 13.14 -13.36
CA GLY A 105 2.31 12.01 -12.91
C GLY A 105 1.39 12.40 -11.75
N MET A 106 0.99 11.43 -10.94
CA MET A 106 0.17 11.65 -9.74
C MET A 106 0.90 11.15 -8.49
N ILE A 107 0.69 11.83 -7.37
CA ILE A 107 1.15 11.42 -6.04
C ILE A 107 -0.05 10.92 -5.25
N ALA A 108 0.00 9.64 -4.88
CA ALA A 108 -0.96 9.02 -3.99
C ALA A 108 -0.40 8.85 -2.58
N VAL A 109 -1.29 8.78 -1.61
CA VAL A 109 -0.97 8.35 -0.24
C VAL A 109 -1.72 7.07 0.07
N ASN A 110 -0.98 6.01 0.45
CA ASN A 110 -1.56 4.77 0.93
C ASN A 110 -1.82 4.87 2.43
N VAL A 111 -3.07 4.63 2.82
CA VAL A 111 -3.53 4.64 4.21
C VAL A 111 -4.15 3.28 4.55
N MET A 112 -3.72 2.66 5.64
CA MET A 112 -4.32 1.43 6.13
C MET A 112 -5.57 1.73 6.96
N ARG A 113 -6.74 1.19 6.57
CA ARG A 113 -8.01 1.36 7.31
C ARG A 113 -7.91 0.82 8.75
N ALA A 114 -7.09 -0.19 8.97
CA ALA A 114 -6.90 -0.80 10.29
C ALA A 114 -6.16 0.09 11.31
N VAL A 115 -5.44 1.12 10.87
CA VAL A 115 -4.74 2.06 11.77
C VAL A 115 -5.76 2.97 12.45
N LYS A 116 -5.67 3.14 13.77
CA LYS A 116 -6.63 3.97 14.55
C LYS A 116 -6.75 5.40 14.02
N ALA A 117 -5.62 6.03 13.67
CA ALA A 117 -5.57 7.41 13.20
C ALA A 117 -5.77 7.55 11.68
N TYR A 118 -6.29 6.53 10.99
CA TYR A 118 -6.44 6.54 9.53
C TYR A 118 -7.15 7.78 8.99
N ALA A 119 -8.16 8.28 9.71
CA ALA A 119 -8.90 9.46 9.30
C ALA A 119 -8.04 10.73 9.29
N ASP A 120 -7.14 10.87 10.27
CA ASP A 120 -6.21 12.00 10.35
C ASP A 120 -5.18 11.92 9.22
N TYR A 121 -4.68 10.73 8.90
CA TYR A 121 -3.78 10.53 7.76
C TYR A 121 -4.46 10.87 6.43
N VAL A 122 -5.73 10.50 6.24
CA VAL A 122 -6.50 10.86 5.04
C VAL A 122 -6.63 12.37 4.91
N ARG A 123 -7.06 13.08 5.98
CA ARG A 123 -7.20 14.54 5.97
C ARG A 123 -5.87 15.22 5.69
N GLN A 124 -4.82 14.83 6.41
CA GLN A 124 -3.48 15.41 6.22
C GLN A 124 -2.97 15.18 4.78
N ALA A 125 -3.16 14.00 4.22
CA ALA A 125 -2.77 13.74 2.83
C ALA A 125 -3.47 14.67 1.84
N CYS A 126 -4.78 14.89 2.02
CA CYS A 126 -5.55 15.83 1.21
C CYS A 126 -5.06 17.28 1.38
N GLU A 127 -4.88 17.74 2.62
CA GLU A 127 -4.38 19.08 2.96
C GLU A 127 -2.98 19.33 2.42
N SER A 128 -2.13 18.30 2.39
CA SER A 128 -0.78 18.37 1.82
C SER A 128 -0.76 18.36 0.29
N GLY A 129 -1.90 18.14 -0.38
CA GLY A 129 -2.04 18.19 -1.83
C GLY A 129 -1.79 16.87 -2.55
N ALA A 130 -2.06 15.73 -1.91
CA ALA A 130 -2.04 14.44 -2.59
C ALA A 130 -3.09 14.40 -3.71
N ASP A 131 -2.78 13.76 -4.84
CA ASP A 131 -3.69 13.61 -5.97
C ASP A 131 -4.67 12.43 -5.78
N ALA A 132 -4.28 11.45 -4.94
CA ALA A 132 -5.09 10.25 -4.69
C ALA A 132 -4.91 9.71 -3.27
N ILE A 133 -5.95 9.09 -2.74
CA ILE A 133 -5.90 8.26 -1.53
C ILE A 133 -6.11 6.81 -1.93
N VAL A 134 -5.10 5.98 -1.66
CA VAL A 134 -5.14 4.53 -1.81
C VAL A 134 -5.41 3.92 -0.44
N MET A 135 -6.48 3.12 -0.28
CA MET A 135 -6.83 2.61 1.05
C MET A 135 -7.19 1.12 1.01
N GLY A 136 -6.48 0.36 1.83
CA GLY A 136 -6.68 -1.07 2.07
C GLY A 136 -6.63 -1.42 3.54
N ALA A 137 -6.32 -2.69 3.85
CA ALA A 137 -6.33 -3.24 5.22
C ALA A 137 -7.68 -3.04 5.91
N GLY A 138 -8.76 -3.42 5.23
CA GLY A 138 -10.16 -3.26 5.62
C GLY A 138 -10.97 -2.48 4.58
N LEU A 139 -12.30 -2.60 4.64
CA LEU A 139 -13.19 -1.89 3.71
C LEU A 139 -13.26 -0.40 4.05
N PRO A 140 -12.83 0.51 3.15
CA PRO A 140 -12.78 1.94 3.41
C PRO A 140 -14.15 2.61 3.19
N LEU A 141 -15.16 2.20 3.96
CA LEU A 141 -16.54 2.64 3.75
C LEU A 141 -16.75 4.12 4.03
N GLU A 142 -15.95 4.74 4.90
CA GLU A 142 -16.04 6.13 5.31
C GLU A 142 -15.16 7.08 4.46
N LEU A 143 -14.35 6.55 3.56
CA LEU A 143 -13.42 7.36 2.76
C LEU A 143 -14.12 8.48 1.96
N PRO A 144 -15.29 8.28 1.34
CA PRO A 144 -16.01 9.36 0.66
C PRO A 144 -16.37 10.54 1.55
N GLU A 145 -16.73 10.29 2.81
CA GLU A 145 -17.06 11.36 3.75
C GLU A 145 -15.83 12.11 4.23
N LEU A 146 -14.74 11.40 4.49
CA LEU A 146 -13.47 11.98 4.94
C LEU A 146 -12.83 12.92 3.91
N THR A 147 -13.16 12.71 2.64
CA THR A 147 -12.56 13.45 1.51
C THR A 147 -13.55 14.38 0.80
N ARG A 148 -14.75 14.56 1.34
CA ARG A 148 -15.85 15.29 0.65
C ARG A 148 -15.47 16.69 0.18
N GLU A 149 -14.63 17.38 0.95
CA GLU A 149 -14.23 18.77 0.68
C GLU A 149 -12.96 18.87 -0.17
N HIS A 150 -12.43 17.73 -0.62
CA HIS A 150 -11.16 17.67 -1.35
C HIS A 150 -11.34 17.05 -2.74
N ASP A 151 -10.70 17.67 -3.73
CA ASP A 151 -10.64 17.14 -5.10
C ASP A 151 -9.52 16.09 -5.22
N VAL A 152 -9.77 14.88 -4.72
CA VAL A 152 -8.80 13.77 -4.64
C VAL A 152 -9.38 12.49 -5.22
N ALA A 153 -8.57 11.69 -5.91
CA ALA A 153 -8.97 10.38 -6.40
C ALA A 153 -9.05 9.37 -5.24
N LEU A 154 -10.09 8.54 -5.23
CA LEU A 154 -10.32 7.52 -4.22
C LEU A 154 -10.10 6.13 -4.81
N ILE A 155 -9.11 5.40 -4.30
CA ILE A 155 -8.64 4.12 -4.84
C ILE A 155 -8.64 3.07 -3.72
N PRO A 156 -9.76 2.36 -3.49
CA PRO A 156 -9.78 1.25 -2.54
C PRO A 156 -8.97 0.06 -3.03
N ILE A 157 -8.35 -0.68 -2.10
CA ILE A 157 -7.69 -1.95 -2.36
C ILE A 157 -8.58 -3.08 -1.86
N LEU A 158 -8.83 -4.06 -2.71
CA LEU A 158 -9.69 -5.22 -2.47
C LEU A 158 -9.04 -6.47 -3.08
N SER A 159 -9.46 -7.66 -2.68
CA SER A 159 -8.85 -8.90 -3.18
C SER A 159 -9.81 -9.76 -4.00
N ASP A 160 -11.11 -9.57 -3.86
CA ASP A 160 -12.12 -10.36 -4.58
C ASP A 160 -13.33 -9.53 -5.02
N SER A 161 -14.11 -10.09 -5.94
CA SER A 161 -15.32 -9.46 -6.49
C SER A 161 -16.44 -9.25 -5.46
N ARG A 162 -16.48 -10.04 -4.37
CA ARG A 162 -17.46 -9.87 -3.29
C ARG A 162 -17.18 -8.59 -2.50
N GLY A 163 -15.91 -8.37 -2.15
CA GLY A 163 -15.46 -7.13 -1.51
C GLY A 163 -15.78 -5.90 -2.37
N VAL A 164 -15.51 -6.00 -3.67
CA VAL A 164 -15.84 -4.94 -4.65
C VAL A 164 -17.35 -4.68 -4.65
N ALA A 165 -18.19 -5.71 -4.71
CA ALA A 165 -19.65 -5.55 -4.73
C ALA A 165 -20.18 -4.86 -3.46
N VAL A 166 -19.66 -5.22 -2.30
CA VAL A 166 -20.05 -4.59 -1.03
C VAL A 166 -19.67 -3.12 -1.02
N LEU A 167 -18.43 -2.80 -1.40
CA LEU A 167 -17.94 -1.43 -1.42
C LEU A 167 -18.74 -0.56 -2.40
N LEU A 168 -18.92 -0.99 -3.64
CA LEU A 168 -19.64 -0.24 -4.67
C LEU A 168 -21.08 0.08 -4.25
N ARG A 169 -21.81 -0.91 -3.71
CA ARG A 169 -23.19 -0.71 -3.22
C ARG A 169 -23.24 0.29 -2.06
N LYS A 170 -22.25 0.27 -1.17
CA LYS A 170 -22.19 1.19 -0.01
C LYS A 170 -21.84 2.62 -0.45
N TRP A 171 -20.86 2.77 -1.36
CA TRP A 171 -20.43 4.06 -1.84
C TRP A 171 -21.48 4.70 -2.78
N GLN A 172 -22.16 3.90 -3.61
CA GLN A 172 -23.27 4.39 -4.45
C GLN A 172 -24.37 5.06 -3.63
N ARG A 173 -24.68 4.52 -2.43
CA ARG A 173 -25.66 5.15 -1.51
C ARG A 173 -25.19 6.50 -0.97
N LYS A 174 -23.90 6.79 -1.08
CA LYS A 174 -23.28 8.08 -0.70
C LYS A 174 -23.06 8.98 -1.92
N ASN A 175 -23.65 8.62 -3.07
CA ASN A 175 -23.48 9.31 -4.36
C ASN A 175 -22.01 9.44 -4.78
N ARG A 176 -21.17 8.44 -4.46
CA ARG A 176 -19.76 8.39 -4.81
C ARG A 176 -19.39 6.99 -5.32
N LEU A 177 -18.56 6.95 -6.36
CA LEU A 177 -17.91 5.73 -6.85
C LEU A 177 -16.40 5.87 -6.74
N PRO A 178 -15.64 4.77 -6.66
CA PRO A 178 -14.18 4.82 -6.75
C PRO A 178 -13.72 5.41 -8.08
N ASP A 179 -12.61 6.13 -8.07
CA ASP A 179 -11.96 6.60 -9.30
C ASP A 179 -11.12 5.50 -9.96
N ALA A 180 -10.67 4.51 -9.19
CA ALA A 180 -10.14 3.23 -9.62
C ALA A 180 -10.26 2.21 -8.48
N ILE A 181 -10.06 0.93 -8.76
CA ILE A 181 -9.98 -0.13 -7.73
C ILE A 181 -8.69 -0.91 -7.93
N VAL A 182 -7.90 -1.08 -6.86
CA VAL A 182 -6.78 -2.02 -6.85
C VAL A 182 -7.31 -3.40 -6.44
N ILE A 183 -7.05 -4.39 -7.26
CA ILE A 183 -7.29 -5.82 -6.99
C ILE A 183 -5.96 -6.44 -6.59
N GLU A 184 -5.79 -6.71 -5.30
CA GLU A 184 -4.54 -7.26 -4.78
C GLU A 184 -4.67 -8.76 -4.48
N HIS A 185 -3.79 -9.56 -5.09
CA HIS A 185 -3.74 -11.00 -4.86
C HIS A 185 -3.07 -11.32 -3.52
N PRO A 186 -3.78 -11.94 -2.55
CA PRO A 186 -3.28 -12.08 -1.19
C PRO A 186 -2.04 -12.97 -1.07
N ALA A 187 -1.82 -13.93 -1.98
CA ALA A 187 -0.63 -14.79 -1.98
C ALA A 187 0.68 -14.03 -2.25
N TYR A 188 0.60 -12.82 -2.83
CA TYR A 188 1.76 -12.02 -3.20
C TYR A 188 1.85 -10.69 -2.44
N ALA A 189 0.87 -10.40 -1.60
CA ALA A 189 0.84 -9.21 -0.77
C ALA A 189 1.85 -9.31 0.39
N GLY A 190 2.34 -8.17 0.86
CA GLY A 190 3.20 -8.07 2.05
C GLY A 190 2.48 -8.35 3.37
N GLY A 191 1.15 -8.52 3.34
CA GLY A 191 0.28 -8.82 4.49
C GLY A 191 -0.94 -7.90 4.55
N HIS A 192 -1.90 -8.25 5.42
CA HIS A 192 -3.10 -7.47 5.78
C HIS A 192 -4.29 -7.55 4.82
N LEU A 193 -4.33 -8.44 3.82
CA LEU A 193 -5.44 -8.44 2.86
C LEU A 193 -5.96 -9.83 2.49
N GLY A 194 -7.26 -9.92 2.34
CA GLY A 194 -8.04 -10.81 1.50
C GLY A 194 -8.20 -12.25 1.98
N ALA A 195 -7.19 -12.83 2.59
CA ALA A 195 -7.21 -14.20 3.08
C ALA A 195 -7.15 -14.25 4.61
N ALA A 196 -7.96 -15.10 5.23
CA ALA A 196 -7.98 -15.25 6.68
C ALA A 196 -6.85 -16.17 7.19
N ASP A 197 -6.38 -17.07 6.35
CA ASP A 197 -5.35 -18.06 6.67
C ASP A 197 -4.45 -18.34 5.46
N VAL A 198 -3.38 -19.08 5.68
CA VAL A 198 -2.39 -19.40 4.64
C VAL A 198 -2.98 -20.36 3.58
N ASP A 199 -3.84 -21.27 3.97
CA ASP A 199 -4.38 -22.29 3.07
C ASP A 199 -5.31 -21.67 2.02
N SER A 200 -6.01 -20.60 2.37
CA SER A 200 -6.90 -19.88 1.48
C SER A 200 -6.23 -18.93 0.50
N LEU A 201 -4.91 -18.69 0.61
CA LEU A 201 -4.19 -17.75 -0.25
C LEU A 201 -4.28 -18.05 -1.75
N HIS A 202 -4.40 -19.33 -2.11
CA HIS A 202 -4.48 -19.81 -3.49
C HIS A 202 -5.90 -20.21 -3.91
N ASP A 203 -6.92 -19.72 -3.20
CA ASP A 203 -8.31 -19.91 -3.61
C ASP A 203 -8.54 -19.23 -4.97
N GLY A 204 -9.15 -19.94 -5.92
CA GLY A 204 -9.42 -19.44 -7.26
C GLY A 204 -10.30 -18.18 -7.33
N ARG A 205 -10.94 -17.79 -6.22
CA ARG A 205 -11.66 -16.51 -6.13
C ARG A 205 -10.75 -15.29 -6.20
N PHE A 206 -9.42 -15.45 -6.00
CA PHE A 206 -8.44 -14.37 -6.07
C PHE A 206 -7.72 -14.29 -7.41
N GLU A 207 -7.94 -15.25 -8.31
CA GLU A 207 -7.33 -15.25 -9.64
C GLU A 207 -7.70 -13.97 -10.41
N PHE A 208 -6.70 -13.24 -10.90
CA PHE A 208 -6.90 -11.95 -11.54
C PHE A 208 -7.94 -11.96 -12.65
N LYS A 209 -7.85 -12.94 -13.56
CA LYS A 209 -8.80 -13.06 -14.66
C LYS A 209 -10.23 -13.11 -14.13
N ARG A 210 -10.49 -14.00 -13.18
CA ARG A 210 -11.82 -14.19 -12.58
C ARG A 210 -12.30 -12.93 -11.87
N VAL A 211 -11.47 -12.32 -11.02
CA VAL A 211 -11.88 -11.12 -10.28
C VAL A 211 -12.17 -9.95 -11.20
N ILE A 212 -11.39 -9.80 -12.28
CA ILE A 212 -11.62 -8.76 -13.30
C ILE A 212 -12.94 -9.03 -14.02
N GLU A 213 -13.16 -10.24 -14.55
CA GLU A 213 -14.38 -10.62 -15.26
C GLU A 213 -15.62 -10.44 -14.40
N ASP A 214 -15.62 -10.95 -13.17
CA ASP A 214 -16.71 -10.80 -12.20
C ASP A 214 -16.99 -9.32 -11.88
N THR A 215 -15.93 -8.50 -11.71
CA THR A 215 -16.08 -7.09 -11.41
C THR A 215 -16.64 -6.31 -12.60
N LEU A 216 -16.16 -6.57 -13.80
CA LEU A 216 -16.70 -5.95 -15.01
C LEU A 216 -18.16 -6.30 -15.25
N ALA A 217 -18.54 -7.56 -15.02
CA ALA A 217 -19.92 -8.00 -15.09
C ALA A 217 -20.80 -7.28 -14.03
N LEU A 218 -20.28 -7.09 -12.82
CA LEU A 218 -20.95 -6.30 -11.78
C LEU A 218 -21.16 -4.85 -12.20
N LEU A 219 -20.13 -4.17 -12.77
CA LEU A 219 -20.27 -2.80 -13.27
C LEU A 219 -21.37 -2.70 -14.33
N GLN A 220 -21.41 -3.64 -15.27
CA GLN A 220 -22.47 -3.71 -16.28
C GLN A 220 -23.87 -3.88 -15.65
N GLN A 221 -24.02 -4.76 -14.65
CA GLN A 221 -25.28 -4.93 -13.92
C GLN A 221 -25.71 -3.64 -13.18
N MET A 222 -24.78 -2.82 -12.77
CA MET A 222 -25.02 -1.53 -12.15
C MET A 222 -25.30 -0.41 -13.17
N GLY A 223 -25.31 -0.70 -14.48
CA GLY A 223 -25.49 0.29 -15.56
C GLY A 223 -24.26 1.18 -15.79
N LEU A 224 -23.08 0.77 -15.33
CA LEU A 224 -21.83 1.50 -15.49
C LEU A 224 -21.05 0.98 -16.72
N ALA A 225 -20.42 1.90 -17.44
CA ALA A 225 -19.50 1.52 -18.51
C ALA A 225 -18.28 0.77 -17.92
N ARG A 226 -17.66 -0.09 -18.74
CA ARG A 226 -16.48 -0.87 -18.36
C ARG A 226 -15.32 0.01 -17.86
N GLU A 227 -15.17 1.17 -18.48
CA GLU A 227 -14.11 2.15 -18.22
C GLU A 227 -14.44 3.12 -17.08
N ALA A 228 -15.66 3.06 -16.53
CA ALA A 228 -16.11 3.98 -15.49
C ALA A 228 -15.26 3.89 -14.22
N ILE A 229 -14.74 2.69 -13.92
CA ILE A 229 -13.89 2.43 -12.77
C ILE A 229 -12.71 1.56 -13.24
N PRO A 230 -11.55 2.15 -13.55
CA PRO A 230 -10.35 1.41 -13.94
C PRO A 230 -9.95 0.38 -12.88
N LEU A 231 -9.67 -0.86 -13.30
CA LEU A 231 -9.17 -1.92 -12.43
C LEU A 231 -7.64 -1.99 -12.54
N ILE A 232 -6.97 -1.93 -11.40
CA ILE A 232 -5.52 -1.99 -11.28
C ILE A 232 -5.19 -3.27 -10.52
N VAL A 233 -4.44 -4.19 -11.10
CA VAL A 233 -4.10 -5.44 -10.42
C VAL A 233 -2.73 -5.37 -9.75
N ALA A 234 -2.61 -6.00 -8.57
CA ALA A 234 -1.43 -5.96 -7.72
C ALA A 234 -1.07 -7.35 -7.19
N GLY A 235 0.21 -7.63 -7.10
CA GLY A 235 0.74 -8.88 -6.53
C GLY A 235 1.42 -9.78 -7.57
N GLY A 236 2.70 -10.09 -7.37
CA GLY A 236 3.47 -11.00 -8.21
C GLY A 236 3.84 -10.50 -9.61
N ILE A 237 3.53 -9.25 -9.95
CA ILE A 237 3.75 -8.67 -11.27
C ILE A 237 5.16 -8.05 -11.31
N ASN A 238 6.07 -8.67 -12.06
CA ASN A 238 7.49 -8.29 -12.11
C ASN A 238 8.13 -8.39 -13.51
N SER A 239 7.32 -8.59 -14.54
CA SER A 239 7.79 -8.68 -15.92
C SER A 239 6.84 -8.00 -16.90
N ARG A 240 7.36 -7.63 -18.07
CA ARG A 240 6.55 -7.05 -19.16
C ARG A 240 5.42 -7.99 -19.60
N ASP A 241 5.68 -9.30 -19.65
CA ASP A 241 4.69 -10.27 -20.08
C ASP A 241 3.58 -10.44 -19.02
N ALA A 242 3.92 -10.41 -17.74
CA ALA A 242 2.91 -10.39 -16.67
C ALA A 242 2.03 -9.13 -16.74
N VAL A 243 2.62 -7.95 -17.02
CA VAL A 243 1.84 -6.73 -17.27
C VAL A 243 0.90 -6.90 -18.45
N ARG A 244 1.41 -7.40 -19.60
CA ARG A 244 0.59 -7.64 -20.79
C ARG A 244 -0.59 -8.56 -20.50
N THR A 245 -0.34 -9.69 -19.85
CA THR A 245 -1.37 -10.65 -19.47
C THR A 245 -2.47 -10.02 -18.61
N CYS A 246 -2.10 -9.19 -17.63
CA CYS A 246 -3.08 -8.48 -16.81
C CYS A 246 -3.95 -7.52 -17.63
N LEU A 247 -3.34 -6.78 -18.56
CA LEU A 247 -4.07 -5.87 -19.45
C LEU A 247 -4.98 -6.63 -20.42
N GLU A 248 -4.56 -7.79 -20.93
CA GLU A 248 -5.37 -8.68 -21.77
C GLU A 248 -6.59 -9.24 -21.01
N TYR A 249 -6.49 -9.48 -19.71
CA TYR A 249 -7.65 -9.84 -18.88
C TYR A 249 -8.62 -8.67 -18.69
N GLY A 250 -8.21 -7.45 -18.99
CA GLY A 250 -9.04 -6.25 -18.93
C GLY A 250 -8.71 -5.32 -17.77
N ALA A 251 -7.56 -5.49 -17.11
CA ALA A 251 -7.05 -4.48 -16.21
C ALA A 251 -6.71 -3.19 -16.97
N ALA A 252 -6.89 -2.04 -16.36
CA ALA A 252 -6.47 -0.75 -16.89
C ALA A 252 -5.02 -0.41 -16.55
N GLY A 253 -4.44 -1.10 -15.57
CA GLY A 253 -3.07 -0.91 -15.14
C GLY A 253 -2.64 -1.97 -14.11
N VAL A 254 -1.39 -1.87 -13.66
CA VAL A 254 -0.80 -2.77 -12.67
C VAL A 254 -0.18 -1.98 -11.54
N GLN A 255 -0.26 -2.51 -10.31
CA GLN A 255 0.47 -1.98 -9.16
C GLN A 255 1.64 -2.90 -8.83
N ILE A 256 2.83 -2.31 -8.71
CA ILE A 256 4.09 -3.01 -8.52
C ILE A 256 4.75 -2.51 -7.23
N GLY A 257 5.26 -3.41 -6.40
CA GLY A 257 5.95 -3.10 -5.14
C GLY A 257 7.44 -3.43 -5.21
N THR A 258 7.80 -4.71 -5.05
CA THR A 258 9.17 -5.18 -4.85
C THR A 258 10.20 -4.68 -5.88
N PRO A 259 9.93 -4.65 -7.20
CA PRO A 259 10.86 -4.08 -8.17
C PRO A 259 11.18 -2.61 -7.89
N PHE A 260 10.20 -1.81 -7.45
CA PHE A 260 10.43 -0.43 -7.05
C PHE A 260 11.16 -0.29 -5.70
N ALA A 261 10.95 -1.23 -4.78
CA ALA A 261 11.62 -1.20 -3.47
C ALA A 261 13.15 -1.29 -3.57
N VAL A 262 13.67 -1.93 -4.62
CA VAL A 262 15.12 -2.14 -4.83
C VAL A 262 15.78 -1.14 -5.76
N CYS A 263 15.01 -0.23 -6.40
CA CYS A 263 15.58 0.75 -7.31
C CYS A 263 16.43 1.82 -6.59
N SER A 264 17.30 2.51 -7.33
CA SER A 264 18.21 3.53 -6.78
C SER A 264 17.47 4.74 -6.20
N GLU A 265 16.34 5.12 -6.81
CA GLU A 265 15.49 6.23 -6.41
C GLU A 265 14.68 5.92 -5.14
N GLY A 266 14.55 4.63 -4.77
CA GLY A 266 13.80 4.21 -3.60
C GLY A 266 14.37 4.79 -2.29
N ASP A 267 13.49 5.04 -1.32
CA ASP A 267 13.83 5.64 -0.03
C ASP A 267 14.40 4.59 0.95
N ALA A 268 14.22 3.30 0.67
CA ALA A 268 14.68 2.21 1.52
C ALA A 268 16.20 2.19 1.72
N HIS A 269 16.62 1.78 2.93
CA HIS A 269 18.03 1.65 3.27
C HIS A 269 18.76 0.67 2.31
N PRO A 270 20.03 0.92 1.96
CA PRO A 270 20.80 0.02 1.08
C PRO A 270 20.80 -1.45 1.53
N ASN A 271 20.88 -1.73 2.83
CA ASN A 271 20.80 -3.10 3.36
C ASN A 271 19.47 -3.77 3.06
N PHE A 272 18.33 -3.04 3.18
CA PHE A 272 17.02 -3.54 2.82
C PHE A 272 16.95 -3.91 1.34
N LYS A 273 17.42 -3.01 0.46
CA LYS A 273 17.46 -3.24 -0.98
C LYS A 273 18.33 -4.47 -1.32
N ARG A 274 19.48 -4.61 -0.67
CA ARG A 274 20.39 -5.74 -0.88
C ARG A 274 19.74 -7.07 -0.46
N VAL A 275 19.11 -7.14 0.71
CA VAL A 275 18.39 -8.34 1.17
C VAL A 275 17.33 -8.79 0.18
N LEU A 276 16.54 -7.84 -0.36
CA LEU A 276 15.53 -8.16 -1.37
C LEU A 276 16.13 -8.56 -2.72
N ALA A 277 17.19 -7.88 -3.16
CA ALA A 277 17.84 -8.14 -4.46
C ALA A 277 18.60 -9.47 -4.50
N GLU A 278 19.17 -9.90 -3.38
CA GLU A 278 19.90 -11.15 -3.23
C GLU A 278 18.99 -12.35 -2.92
N ALA A 279 17.73 -12.11 -2.52
CA ALA A 279 16.81 -13.16 -2.12
C ALA A 279 16.47 -14.11 -3.29
N THR A 280 16.54 -15.39 -3.01
CA THR A 280 16.08 -16.47 -3.90
C THR A 280 14.65 -16.89 -3.55
N PRO A 281 13.95 -17.66 -4.40
CA PRO A 281 12.63 -18.19 -4.05
C PRO A 281 12.59 -18.97 -2.74
N GLN A 282 13.70 -19.63 -2.36
CA GLN A 282 13.83 -20.42 -1.13
C GLN A 282 13.92 -19.53 0.13
N ASP A 283 14.31 -18.28 -0.04
CA ASP A 283 14.40 -17.33 1.06
C ASP A 283 13.05 -16.65 1.35
N ILE A 284 12.06 -16.83 0.47
CA ILE A 284 10.74 -16.22 0.62
C ILE A 284 9.82 -17.17 1.40
N VAL A 285 9.28 -16.69 2.49
CA VAL A 285 8.34 -17.44 3.33
C VAL A 285 7.00 -16.77 3.45
N THR A 286 5.96 -17.59 3.51
CA THR A 286 4.60 -17.17 3.86
C THR A 286 4.31 -17.66 5.29
N PHE A 287 3.77 -16.78 6.11
CA PHE A 287 3.54 -17.05 7.53
C PHE A 287 2.37 -16.22 8.07
N ILE A 288 1.88 -16.58 9.25
CA ILE A 288 0.93 -15.69 9.97
C ILE A 288 1.73 -14.66 10.74
N SER A 289 1.55 -13.40 10.38
CA SER A 289 2.23 -12.29 11.04
C SER A 289 1.67 -12.01 12.44
N VAL A 290 2.33 -11.13 13.17
CA VAL A 290 1.85 -10.66 14.49
C VAL A 290 0.49 -9.96 14.42
N THR A 291 0.02 -9.59 13.24
CA THR A 291 -1.31 -9.04 13.01
C THR A 291 -2.41 -10.10 12.95
N GLY A 292 -2.07 -11.38 13.00
CA GLY A 292 -2.99 -12.49 12.84
C GLY A 292 -3.37 -12.81 11.38
N LEU A 293 -2.77 -12.13 10.42
CA LEU A 293 -3.04 -12.29 8.99
C LEU A 293 -1.83 -12.88 8.25
N PRO A 294 -2.05 -13.59 7.13
CA PRO A 294 -0.98 -14.06 6.28
C PRO A 294 -0.08 -12.90 5.81
N ALA A 295 1.19 -13.13 5.78
CA ALA A 295 2.21 -12.23 5.28
C ALA A 295 3.28 -12.99 4.49
N ARG A 296 4.00 -12.30 3.62
CA ARG A 296 5.07 -12.83 2.80
C ARG A 296 6.31 -11.96 2.93
N ALA A 297 7.43 -12.54 3.30
CA ALA A 297 8.68 -11.80 3.50
C ALA A 297 9.91 -12.65 3.17
N VAL A 298 11.07 -11.99 3.03
CA VAL A 298 12.39 -12.66 3.03
C VAL A 298 12.70 -13.16 4.44
N LYS A 299 13.23 -14.35 4.55
CA LYS A 299 13.58 -15.01 5.82
C LYS A 299 14.80 -14.35 6.44
N THR A 300 14.59 -13.25 7.18
CA THR A 300 15.63 -12.56 7.95
C THR A 300 15.91 -13.27 9.28
N PRO A 301 17.02 -12.97 9.99
CA PRO A 301 17.31 -13.53 11.32
C PRO A 301 16.19 -13.27 12.34
N TRP A 302 15.53 -12.10 12.27
CA TRP A 302 14.36 -11.82 13.10
C TRP A 302 13.20 -12.74 12.76
N LEU A 303 12.89 -12.87 11.45
CA LEU A 303 11.77 -13.69 10.99
C LEU A 303 11.98 -15.17 11.32
N GLU A 304 13.20 -15.69 11.21
CA GLU A 304 13.52 -17.04 11.65
C GLU A 304 13.22 -17.27 13.14
N LYS A 305 13.57 -16.30 13.98
CA LYS A 305 13.26 -16.33 15.42
C LYS A 305 11.76 -16.30 15.66
N TYR A 306 11.03 -15.47 14.89
CA TYR A 306 9.57 -15.40 14.96
C TYR A 306 8.93 -16.73 14.56
N LEU A 307 9.31 -17.31 13.43
CA LEU A 307 8.76 -18.56 12.91
C LEU A 307 8.95 -19.73 13.90
N ARG A 308 10.06 -19.78 14.64
CA ARG A 308 10.26 -20.78 15.70
C ARG A 308 9.29 -20.62 16.87
N SER A 309 8.81 -19.41 17.14
CA SER A 309 7.90 -19.12 18.27
C SER A 309 6.42 -19.05 17.85
N GLU A 310 6.12 -18.89 16.56
CA GLU A 310 4.76 -18.73 16.02
C GLU A 310 3.82 -19.90 16.37
N PRO A 311 4.22 -21.19 16.27
CA PRO A 311 3.33 -22.29 16.64
C PRO A 311 2.84 -22.22 18.10
N GLY A 312 3.72 -21.84 19.01
CA GLY A 312 3.36 -21.65 20.42
C GLY A 312 2.45 -20.45 20.64
N ALA A 313 2.63 -19.38 19.86
CA ALA A 313 1.73 -18.22 19.89
C ALA A 313 0.34 -18.56 19.32
N ARG A 314 0.28 -19.30 18.22
CA ARG A 314 -0.99 -19.78 17.62
C ARG A 314 -1.75 -20.72 18.56
N ALA A 315 -1.07 -21.65 19.22
CA ALA A 315 -1.72 -22.54 20.19
C ALA A 315 -2.38 -21.77 21.35
N LYS A 316 -1.82 -20.62 21.72
CA LYS A 316 -2.36 -19.74 22.75
C LYS A 316 -3.53 -18.86 22.24
N CYS A 317 -3.67 -18.67 20.94
CA CYS A 317 -4.76 -17.89 20.33
C CYS A 317 -6.15 -18.49 20.55
N GLY A 318 -6.27 -19.77 20.91
CA GLY A 318 -7.53 -20.35 21.37
C GLY A 318 -8.02 -19.81 22.74
N GLN A 319 -7.17 -19.03 23.44
CA GLN A 319 -7.49 -18.36 24.69
C GLN A 319 -7.54 -16.84 24.45
N ALA A 320 -8.71 -16.23 24.49
CA ALA A 320 -8.95 -14.84 24.06
C ALA A 320 -7.97 -13.79 24.63
N ALA A 321 -7.53 -13.92 25.88
CA ALA A 321 -6.58 -13.00 26.51
C ALA A 321 -5.14 -13.15 25.96
N ALA A 322 -4.75 -14.33 25.52
CA ALA A 322 -3.41 -14.59 25.00
C ALA A 322 -3.26 -14.19 23.51
N CYS A 323 -4.36 -14.22 22.76
CA CYS A 323 -4.40 -13.80 21.37
C CYS A 323 -4.14 -12.29 21.25
N ALA A 324 -4.70 -11.48 22.13
CA ALA A 324 -4.52 -10.04 22.15
C ALA A 324 -3.06 -9.60 22.31
N THR A 325 -2.22 -10.44 22.92
CA THR A 325 -0.81 -10.13 23.17
C THR A 325 0.17 -10.76 22.18
N GLY A 326 -0.28 -11.70 21.35
CA GLY A 326 0.60 -12.48 20.47
C GLY A 326 0.41 -12.25 18.98
N LEU A 327 -0.83 -12.24 18.50
CA LEU A 327 -1.16 -12.25 17.06
C LEU A 327 -2.23 -11.22 16.66
N ASN A 328 -2.60 -10.29 17.52
CA ASN A 328 -3.68 -9.34 17.26
C ASN A 328 -3.21 -7.88 17.39
N CYS A 329 -2.06 -7.60 16.80
CA CYS A 329 -1.41 -6.29 16.86
C CYS A 329 -2.32 -5.16 16.34
N LEU A 330 -3.03 -5.39 15.22
CA LEU A 330 -3.95 -4.41 14.63
C LEU A 330 -5.07 -3.97 15.59
N SER A 331 -5.61 -4.92 16.36
CA SER A 331 -6.69 -4.62 17.29
C SER A 331 -6.20 -3.90 18.56
N VAL A 332 -4.95 -4.12 18.95
CA VAL A 332 -4.41 -3.62 20.22
C VAL A 332 -3.73 -2.27 20.05
N CYS A 333 -2.79 -2.15 19.13
CA CYS A 333 -1.99 -0.92 18.95
C CYS A 333 -2.20 -0.20 17.62
N GLY A 334 -2.97 -0.79 16.69
CA GLY A 334 -3.20 -0.21 15.38
C GLY A 334 -1.92 -0.04 14.56
N LEU A 335 -0.96 -0.97 14.71
CA LEU A 335 0.37 -0.96 14.07
C LEU A 335 1.26 0.24 14.49
N ARG A 336 1.09 0.72 15.71
CA ARG A 336 2.02 1.71 16.25
C ARG A 336 3.20 1.07 16.94
N ASP A 337 4.17 1.90 17.34
CA ASP A 337 5.32 1.52 18.18
C ASP A 337 4.82 0.69 19.35
N GLY A 338 5.04 -0.59 19.32
CA GLY A 338 4.42 -1.52 20.25
C GLY A 338 4.62 -1.07 21.69
N ILE A 339 3.54 -1.07 22.44
CA ILE A 339 3.61 -0.81 23.88
C ILE A 339 4.51 -1.88 24.49
N ALA A 340 5.58 -1.46 25.17
CA ALA A 340 6.44 -2.36 25.90
C ALA A 340 5.60 -3.22 26.83
N GLY A 341 5.60 -4.56 26.63
CA GLY A 341 4.75 -5.49 27.37
C GLY A 341 3.62 -6.14 26.54
N PHE A 342 3.25 -5.59 25.38
CA PHE A 342 2.33 -6.23 24.47
C PHE A 342 3.09 -7.09 23.45
N GLY A 343 3.35 -8.33 23.80
CA GLY A 343 3.94 -9.31 22.92
C GLY A 343 5.46 -9.16 22.67
N LYS A 344 6.09 -10.26 22.30
CA LYS A 344 7.53 -10.34 22.02
C LYS A 344 7.89 -9.72 20.68
N PHE A 345 6.93 -9.51 19.80
CA PHE A 345 7.11 -9.07 18.41
C PHE A 345 6.18 -7.90 18.12
N CYS A 346 6.74 -6.83 17.60
CA CYS A 346 6.01 -5.68 17.13
C CYS A 346 6.40 -5.43 15.68
N ILE A 347 5.46 -5.54 14.74
CA ILE A 347 5.75 -5.40 13.32
C ILE A 347 6.28 -4.00 12.97
N ASP A 348 5.74 -2.98 13.61
CA ASP A 348 6.19 -1.59 13.44
C ASP A 348 7.67 -1.42 13.82
N ARG A 349 8.10 -1.96 14.96
CA ARG A 349 9.51 -1.93 15.38
C ARG A 349 10.42 -2.63 14.40
N GLN A 350 10.00 -3.75 13.82
CA GLN A 350 10.79 -4.50 12.84
C GLN A 350 10.86 -3.78 11.49
N LEU A 351 9.78 -3.16 11.06
CA LEU A 351 9.79 -2.34 9.86
C LEU A 351 10.64 -1.06 10.06
N ALA A 352 10.55 -0.41 11.22
CA ALA A 352 11.43 0.70 11.56
C ALA A 352 12.90 0.29 11.69
N ALA A 353 13.19 -0.94 12.16
CA ALA A 353 14.55 -1.50 12.16
C ALA A 353 15.05 -1.72 10.73
N ALA A 354 14.22 -2.25 9.83
CA ALA A 354 14.55 -2.40 8.41
C ALA A 354 14.84 -1.04 7.75
N LEU A 355 14.05 -0.01 8.07
CA LEU A 355 14.29 1.36 7.59
C LEU A 355 15.67 1.88 8.00
N ARG A 356 16.16 1.53 9.19
CA ARG A 356 17.51 1.88 9.67
C ARG A 356 18.61 0.95 9.17
N GLY A 357 18.25 -0.07 8.39
CA GLY A 357 19.21 -1.06 7.85
C GLY A 357 19.72 -2.07 8.87
N ASP A 358 19.00 -2.29 9.97
CA ASP A 358 19.33 -3.30 10.98
C ASP A 358 18.99 -4.71 10.46
N LEU A 359 19.99 -5.45 10.06
CA LEU A 359 19.85 -6.82 9.50
C LEU A 359 19.42 -7.86 10.53
N ALA A 360 19.60 -7.59 11.82
CA ALA A 360 19.29 -8.55 12.88
C ALA A 360 17.83 -8.42 13.38
N GLN A 361 17.26 -7.23 13.31
CA GLN A 361 15.93 -6.91 13.83
C GLN A 361 14.95 -6.53 12.72
N GLY A 362 15.41 -6.24 11.51
CA GLY A 362 14.56 -5.86 10.38
C GLY A 362 13.74 -7.03 9.83
N LEU A 363 12.51 -6.72 9.42
CA LEU A 363 11.58 -7.63 8.71
C LEU A 363 11.63 -7.34 7.22
#